data_62f00d8eba7827b8bdbf37d7de3190c0
#
_entry.id   62f00d8eba7827b8bdbf37d7de3190c0
#
_cell.length_a   1.000
_cell.length_b   1.000
_cell.length_c   1.000
_cell.angle_alpha   90.00
_cell.angle_beta   90.00
_cell.angle_gamma   90.00
#
_symmetry.space_group_name_H-M   'P 1'
#
loop_
_entity.id
_entity.type
_entity.pdbx_description
1 polymer ?
#
loop_
_entity_poly.entity_id
_entity_poly.type
_entity_poly.pdbx_seq_one_letter_code
_entity_poly.pdbx_strand_id
1 'polypeptide(L)'
;MAEETTGTVCSADDCAEQVENIAGDCGCSAGTESAAAGVDATEVGAAGFDETEAGAASMSSEEREDLARAHEQRAWMYGLLSRLYRVEVDPVFLDQLRAMRFPASTGNDAMDEGYRLLAGYLGRTDASTLTELAVDYVRAFIGHGIDGHAAAYPFESVYTSAKRLMMQGARDEVLALYRAEGVDKSADWKDGEDHVALELEFMKTLAERAAKALHEGDEAEAARLLQVQRAFLDDHLRKWLPTFTRDMGIFAKTDLYLGLARLTAGFLQVEEEFMAEVA
;
A
#
# COMPACT_ATOMS: atom_id res chain seq x y z
N MET A 1 26.11 11.50 38.25
CA MET A 1 26.35 11.95 36.89
C MET A 1 25.38 11.16 36.02
N ALA A 2 24.33 11.79 35.59
CA ALA A 2 23.29 11.23 34.70
C ALA A 2 23.65 11.65 33.28
N GLU A 3 23.88 10.68 32.39
CA GLU A 3 24.05 10.95 30.97
C GLU A 3 22.65 11.10 30.35
N GLU A 4 22.38 12.29 29.86
CA GLU A 4 21.23 12.60 29.02
C GLU A 4 21.44 11.97 27.65
N THR A 5 20.65 10.95 27.32
CA THR A 5 20.55 10.41 25.97
C THR A 5 19.61 11.32 25.17
N THR A 6 20.19 12.25 24.43
CA THR A 6 19.43 13.03 23.42
C THR A 6 19.01 12.10 22.30
N GLY A 7 17.71 11.79 22.25
CA GLY A 7 17.08 11.10 21.13
C GLY A 7 17.12 12.01 19.88
N THR A 8 17.88 11.62 18.89
CA THR A 8 17.89 12.26 17.58
C THR A 8 16.59 11.90 16.88
N VAL A 9 15.75 12.90 16.62
CA VAL A 9 14.56 12.78 15.78
C VAL A 9 15.04 12.60 14.34
N CYS A 10 14.72 11.46 13.72
CA CYS A 10 15.00 11.24 12.29
C CYS A 10 14.13 12.19 11.45
N SER A 11 14.75 12.91 10.51
CA SER A 11 14.04 13.69 9.50
C SER A 11 13.48 12.75 8.40
N ALA A 12 12.51 13.24 7.64
CA ALA A 12 11.92 12.49 6.52
C ALA A 12 12.96 12.04 5.47
N ASP A 13 14.07 12.77 5.35
CA ASP A 13 15.16 12.48 4.43
C ASP A 13 15.96 11.22 4.81
N ASP A 14 16.05 10.88 6.11
CA ASP A 14 16.73 9.67 6.58
C ASP A 14 15.96 8.36 6.24
N CYS A 15 14.65 8.46 5.98
CA CYS A 15 13.84 7.31 5.56
C CYS A 15 14.03 6.95 4.08
N ALA A 16 14.27 7.94 3.22
CA ALA A 16 14.40 7.74 1.77
C ALA A 16 15.66 6.94 1.40
N GLU A 17 16.76 7.15 2.11
CA GLU A 17 18.06 6.48 1.84
C GLU A 17 18.07 4.98 2.16
N GLN A 18 17.07 4.47 2.91
CA GLN A 18 16.95 3.04 3.26
C GLN A 18 16.09 2.24 2.27
N VAL A 19 15.46 2.88 1.29
CA VAL A 19 14.48 2.27 0.38
C VAL A 19 15.14 1.41 -0.70
N GLU A 20 16.37 1.70 -1.12
CA GLU A 20 17.04 0.97 -2.21
C GLU A 20 17.34 -0.51 -1.90
N ASN A 21 17.36 -0.90 -0.64
CA ASN A 21 17.69 -2.29 -0.24
C ASN A 21 16.47 -3.21 -0.08
N ILE A 22 15.23 -2.70 -0.13
CA ILE A 22 14.02 -3.50 0.05
C ILE A 22 13.35 -3.84 -1.30
N ALA A 23 13.64 -3.07 -2.35
CA ALA A 23 13.04 -3.21 -3.67
C ALA A 23 13.65 -4.34 -4.54
N GLY A 24 14.66 -5.04 -4.08
CA GLY A 24 15.31 -6.10 -4.83
C GLY A 24 14.62 -7.44 -4.70
N ASP A 25 13.50 -7.67 -5.28
CA ASP A 25 13.01 -8.92 -5.88
C ASP A 25 11.48 -8.96 -6.07
N CYS A 26 10.92 -7.95 -6.72
CA CYS A 26 9.59 -8.05 -7.31
C CYS A 26 9.74 -7.92 -8.83
N GLY A 27 9.95 -9.05 -9.51
CA GLY A 27 10.04 -9.12 -10.95
C GLY A 27 8.70 -8.79 -11.63
N CYS A 28 8.42 -7.53 -11.89
CA CYS A 28 7.43 -7.09 -12.86
C CYS A 28 8.15 -6.62 -14.11
N SER A 29 8.21 -7.47 -15.15
CA SER A 29 8.72 -7.09 -16.46
C SER A 29 7.63 -6.32 -17.22
N ALA A 30 7.90 -5.06 -17.51
CA ALA A 30 7.11 -4.27 -18.46
C ALA A 30 7.41 -4.76 -19.88
N GLY A 31 6.44 -5.39 -20.52
CA GLY A 31 6.49 -5.73 -21.94
C GLY A 31 6.11 -4.52 -22.79
N THR A 32 7.10 -3.96 -23.49
CA THR A 32 6.87 -3.00 -24.57
C THR A 32 6.71 -3.73 -25.89
N GLU A 33 5.54 -3.65 -26.52
CA GLU A 33 5.45 -3.80 -27.98
C GLU A 33 4.47 -2.78 -28.57
N SER A 34 5.05 -1.98 -29.45
CA SER A 34 4.43 -0.96 -30.28
C SER A 34 3.86 -1.60 -31.54
N ALA A 35 2.63 -1.28 -31.92
CA ALA A 35 2.17 -1.40 -33.30
C ALA A 35 1.33 -0.19 -33.68
N ALA A 36 1.90 0.65 -34.52
CA ALA A 36 1.23 1.76 -35.18
C ALA A 36 0.42 1.26 -36.37
N ALA A 37 -0.82 1.75 -36.50
CA ALA A 37 -1.54 1.75 -37.77
C ALA A 37 -2.24 3.10 -37.92
N GLY A 38 -1.78 3.86 -38.91
CA GLY A 38 -2.34 5.15 -39.29
C GLY A 38 -3.65 4.98 -40.04
N VAL A 39 -4.55 5.95 -39.85
CA VAL A 39 -5.65 6.27 -40.76
C VAL A 39 -5.78 7.78 -40.93
N ASP A 40 -6.03 8.09 -42.17
CA ASP A 40 -5.94 9.36 -42.88
C ASP A 40 -6.95 10.42 -42.41
N ALA A 41 -6.54 11.69 -42.53
CA ALA A 41 -7.27 12.89 -42.17
C ALA A 41 -8.21 13.33 -43.28
N THR A 42 -9.43 13.71 -42.93
CA THR A 42 -10.26 14.61 -43.75
C THR A 42 -10.67 15.83 -42.94
N GLU A 43 -10.30 16.99 -43.47
CA GLU A 43 -10.64 18.33 -43.01
C GLU A 43 -12.14 18.58 -42.94
N VAL A 44 -12.62 19.18 -41.85
CA VAL A 44 -13.86 20.01 -41.84
C VAL A 44 -13.66 21.22 -40.92
N GLY A 45 -13.95 22.33 -41.50
CA GLY A 45 -14.03 23.71 -41.21
C GLY A 45 -14.01 24.26 -39.77
N ALA A 46 -13.25 25.35 -39.66
CA ALA A 46 -13.17 26.22 -38.51
C ALA A 46 -14.49 26.98 -38.23
N ALA A 47 -14.96 26.85 -37.00
CA ALA A 47 -15.80 27.83 -36.34
C ALA A 47 -15.14 28.20 -35.06
N GLY A 48 -14.73 29.48 -34.91
CA GLY A 48 -14.03 30.01 -33.74
C GLY A 48 -14.93 29.93 -32.51
N PHE A 49 -14.50 29.21 -31.53
CA PHE A 49 -14.91 29.33 -30.14
C PHE A 49 -13.85 30.09 -29.39
N ASP A 50 -14.29 31.17 -28.79
CA ASP A 50 -13.50 31.97 -27.86
C ASP A 50 -13.16 31.10 -26.64
N GLU A 51 -11.94 30.55 -26.62
CA GLU A 51 -11.39 29.84 -25.47
C GLU A 51 -11.05 30.89 -24.41
N THR A 52 -12.00 31.14 -23.52
CA THR A 52 -11.64 31.63 -22.19
C THR A 52 -10.94 30.49 -21.49
N GLU A 53 -9.61 30.45 -21.65
CA GLU A 53 -8.71 29.65 -20.84
C GLU A 53 -8.94 30.00 -19.37
N ALA A 54 -9.73 29.18 -18.68
CA ALA A 54 -9.60 29.05 -17.25
C ALA A 54 -8.28 28.32 -17.01
N GLY A 55 -7.19 29.07 -17.00
CA GLY A 55 -5.86 28.55 -16.68
C GLY A 55 -5.89 27.98 -15.26
N ALA A 56 -5.99 26.66 -15.14
CA ALA A 56 -5.59 26.00 -13.93
C ALA A 56 -4.13 26.39 -13.70
N ALA A 57 -3.83 27.10 -12.61
CA ALA A 57 -2.48 27.48 -12.26
C ALA A 57 -1.65 26.19 -12.14
N SER A 58 -0.62 26.02 -12.96
CA SER A 58 0.30 24.88 -12.85
C SER A 58 0.98 24.93 -11.48
N MET A 59 1.18 23.75 -10.87
CA MET A 59 1.90 23.65 -9.60
C MET A 59 3.32 24.24 -9.74
N SER A 60 3.80 24.88 -8.68
CA SER A 60 5.21 25.26 -8.59
C SER A 60 6.12 24.02 -8.57
N SER A 61 7.41 24.20 -8.87
CA SER A 61 8.38 23.10 -8.78
C SER A 61 8.49 22.53 -7.36
N GLU A 62 8.36 23.38 -6.35
CA GLU A 62 8.42 22.99 -4.93
C GLU A 62 7.18 22.15 -4.55
N GLU A 63 5.99 22.60 -4.91
CA GLU A 63 4.75 21.85 -4.67
C GLU A 63 4.74 20.49 -5.36
N ARG A 64 5.26 20.39 -6.59
CA ARG A 64 5.39 19.10 -7.29
C ARG A 64 6.35 18.16 -6.59
N GLU A 65 7.49 18.67 -6.14
CA GLU A 65 8.49 17.86 -5.42
C GLU A 65 7.97 17.36 -4.09
N ASP A 66 7.25 18.21 -3.34
CA ASP A 66 6.63 17.81 -2.08
C ASP A 66 5.54 16.75 -2.29
N LEU A 67 4.71 16.92 -3.32
CA LEU A 67 3.68 15.93 -3.65
C LEU A 67 4.29 14.61 -4.15
N ALA A 68 5.36 14.67 -4.96
CA ALA A 68 6.08 13.47 -5.40
C ALA A 68 6.64 12.69 -4.20
N ARG A 69 7.28 13.40 -3.27
CA ARG A 69 7.81 12.80 -2.03
C ARG A 69 6.71 12.19 -1.17
N ALA A 70 5.54 12.82 -1.08
CA ALA A 70 4.39 12.25 -0.37
C ALA A 70 3.93 10.93 -1.02
N HIS A 71 3.88 10.87 -2.36
CA HIS A 71 3.57 9.63 -3.09
C HIS A 71 4.61 8.53 -2.87
N GLU A 72 5.90 8.85 -2.83
CA GLU A 72 6.98 7.91 -2.55
C GLU A 72 6.87 7.33 -1.13
N GLN A 73 6.60 8.17 -0.13
CA GLN A 73 6.38 7.72 1.25
C GLN A 73 5.16 6.80 1.38
N ARG A 74 4.07 7.13 0.69
CA ARG A 74 2.87 6.29 0.61
C ARG A 74 3.17 4.94 -0.06
N ALA A 75 3.87 4.96 -1.20
CA ALA A 75 4.28 3.76 -1.91
C ALA A 75 5.13 2.84 -1.03
N TRP A 76 6.09 3.40 -0.29
CA TRP A 76 6.90 2.65 0.67
C TRP A 76 6.03 1.96 1.73
N MET A 77 5.08 2.68 2.32
CA MET A 77 4.20 2.12 3.35
C MET A 77 3.30 1.02 2.78
N TYR A 78 2.70 1.23 1.62
CA TYR A 78 1.93 0.21 0.92
C TYR A 78 2.76 -1.05 0.65
N GLY A 79 4.02 -0.90 0.22
CA GLY A 79 4.93 -2.01 -0.03
C GLY A 79 5.30 -2.78 1.23
N LEU A 80 5.57 -2.09 2.34
CA LEU A 80 5.85 -2.72 3.63
C LEU A 80 4.65 -3.54 4.12
N LEU A 81 3.45 -2.96 4.08
CA LEU A 81 2.22 -3.64 4.48
C LEU A 81 1.94 -4.85 3.56
N SER A 82 2.04 -4.66 2.24
CA SER A 82 1.88 -5.74 1.27
C SER A 82 2.80 -6.92 1.59
N ARG A 83 4.10 -6.66 1.83
CA ARG A 83 5.08 -7.70 2.15
C ARG A 83 4.74 -8.46 3.43
N LEU A 84 4.28 -7.76 4.47
CA LEU A 84 3.92 -8.37 5.76
C LEU A 84 2.68 -9.26 5.68
N TYR A 85 1.77 -8.97 4.75
CA TYR A 85 0.57 -9.80 4.52
C TYR A 85 0.79 -10.93 3.52
N ARG A 86 1.75 -10.77 2.62
CA ARG A 86 1.94 -11.67 1.48
C ARG A 86 2.41 -13.06 1.87
N VAL A 87 3.33 -13.13 2.80
CA VAL A 87 4.02 -14.37 3.19
C VAL A 87 4.64 -14.20 4.57
N GLU A 88 4.87 -15.32 5.25
CA GLU A 88 5.55 -15.37 6.55
C GLU A 88 6.86 -14.58 6.56
N VAL A 89 7.24 -14.10 7.74
CA VAL A 89 8.51 -13.42 7.95
C VAL A 89 9.63 -14.46 7.89
N ASP A 90 10.51 -14.32 6.89
CA ASP A 90 11.72 -15.11 6.74
C ASP A 90 12.92 -14.46 7.47
N PRO A 91 14.06 -15.18 7.61
CA PRO A 91 15.22 -14.64 8.33
C PRO A 91 15.75 -13.32 7.75
N VAL A 92 15.78 -13.19 6.42
CA VAL A 92 16.29 -12.00 5.74
C VAL A 92 15.39 -10.80 6.03
N PHE A 93 14.09 -11.00 5.89
CA PHE A 93 13.13 -9.94 6.16
C PHE A 93 13.05 -9.58 7.65
N LEU A 94 13.24 -10.53 8.57
CA LEU A 94 13.34 -10.24 10.01
C LEU A 94 14.53 -9.32 10.30
N ASP A 95 15.69 -9.59 9.69
CA ASP A 95 16.86 -8.73 9.87
C ASP A 95 16.65 -7.33 9.26
N GLN A 96 15.95 -7.22 8.12
CA GLN A 96 15.55 -5.94 7.54
C GLN A 96 14.62 -5.17 8.49
N LEU A 97 13.58 -5.81 9.02
CA LEU A 97 12.66 -5.19 9.99
C LEU A 97 13.38 -4.70 11.25
N ARG A 98 14.36 -5.46 11.75
CA ARG A 98 15.19 -5.06 12.90
C ARG A 98 16.11 -3.88 12.61
N ALA A 99 16.53 -3.71 11.38
CA ALA A 99 17.37 -2.59 10.95
C ALA A 99 16.54 -1.31 10.72
N MET A 100 15.23 -1.43 10.50
CA MET A 100 14.36 -0.28 10.29
C MET A 100 14.28 0.61 11.53
N ARG A 101 14.21 1.91 11.28
CA ARG A 101 13.92 2.91 12.32
C ARG A 101 12.47 3.33 12.19
N PHE A 102 11.66 2.93 13.14
CA PHE A 102 10.26 3.32 13.19
C PHE A 102 10.11 4.71 13.82
N PRO A 103 9.22 5.57 13.30
CA PRO A 103 8.96 6.87 13.90
C PRO A 103 8.36 6.71 15.31
N ALA A 104 8.71 7.62 16.21
CA ALA A 104 8.18 7.64 17.57
C ALA A 104 6.79 8.25 17.62
N SER A 105 6.47 9.16 16.69
CA SER A 105 5.16 9.77 16.52
C SER A 105 4.94 10.17 15.07
N THR A 106 3.78 9.83 14.55
CA THR A 106 3.31 10.16 13.19
C THR A 106 2.17 11.18 13.22
N GLY A 107 1.64 11.48 14.40
CA GLY A 107 0.42 12.26 14.55
C GLY A 107 -0.87 11.44 14.48
N ASN A 108 -0.77 10.12 14.18
CA ASN A 108 -1.90 9.19 14.21
C ASN A 108 -1.71 8.15 15.32
N ASP A 109 -2.59 8.14 16.30
CA ASP A 109 -2.47 7.29 17.51
C ASP A 109 -2.42 5.79 17.17
N ALA A 110 -3.13 5.35 16.13
CA ALA A 110 -3.15 3.94 15.74
C ALA A 110 -1.84 3.52 15.08
N MET A 111 -1.25 4.37 14.22
CA MET A 111 0.08 4.12 13.64
C MET A 111 1.16 4.12 14.72
N ASP A 112 1.13 5.08 15.63
CA ASP A 112 2.10 5.21 16.73
C ASP A 112 2.06 3.95 17.62
N GLU A 113 0.87 3.47 17.94
CA GLU A 113 0.69 2.20 18.68
C GLU A 113 1.21 1.01 17.86
N GLY A 114 0.93 0.97 16.55
CA GLY A 114 1.42 -0.06 15.65
C GLY A 114 2.95 -0.13 15.65
N TYR A 115 3.62 0.99 15.42
CA TYR A 115 5.09 1.08 15.45
C TYR A 115 5.68 0.71 16.80
N ARG A 116 5.04 1.15 17.90
CA ARG A 116 5.47 0.81 19.26
C ARG A 116 5.44 -0.71 19.50
N LEU A 117 4.39 -1.39 19.05
CA LEU A 117 4.26 -2.85 19.17
C LEU A 117 5.32 -3.57 18.32
N LEU A 118 5.48 -3.16 17.05
CA LEU A 118 6.51 -3.73 16.16
C LEU A 118 7.92 -3.54 16.76
N ALA A 119 8.29 -2.33 17.10
CA ALA A 119 9.60 -2.02 17.67
C ALA A 119 9.86 -2.80 18.97
N GLY A 120 8.85 -2.86 19.85
CA GLY A 120 8.92 -3.62 21.09
C GLY A 120 9.12 -5.13 20.87
N TYR A 121 8.46 -5.72 19.88
CA TYR A 121 8.62 -7.12 19.51
C TYR A 121 10.02 -7.39 18.92
N LEU A 122 10.42 -6.59 17.93
CA LEU A 122 11.69 -6.72 17.22
C LEU A 122 12.91 -6.50 18.13
N GLY A 123 12.76 -5.70 19.19
CA GLY A 123 13.81 -5.51 20.22
C GLY A 123 14.01 -6.72 21.15
N ARG A 124 13.14 -7.73 21.11
CA ARG A 124 13.17 -8.92 21.99
C ARG A 124 13.30 -10.24 21.22
N THR A 125 13.73 -10.19 19.96
CA THR A 125 13.87 -11.40 19.12
C THR A 125 14.91 -12.37 19.65
N ASP A 126 14.62 -13.67 19.52
CA ASP A 126 15.49 -14.77 19.90
C ASP A 126 15.43 -15.94 18.89
N ALA A 127 15.95 -17.10 19.23
CA ALA A 127 15.98 -18.27 18.37
C ALA A 127 14.58 -18.85 18.06
N SER A 128 13.56 -18.57 18.88
CA SER A 128 12.18 -19.04 18.67
C SER A 128 11.35 -18.11 17.79
N THR A 129 11.79 -16.88 17.59
CA THR A 129 11.02 -15.78 16.96
C THR A 129 10.42 -16.16 15.60
N LEU A 130 11.21 -16.73 14.70
CA LEU A 130 10.71 -17.12 13.37
C LEU A 130 9.61 -18.18 13.46
N THR A 131 9.77 -19.15 14.36
CA THR A 131 8.76 -20.19 14.57
C THR A 131 7.48 -19.58 15.17
N GLU A 132 7.61 -18.68 16.13
CA GLU A 132 6.46 -18.00 16.73
C GLU A 132 5.70 -17.17 15.70
N LEU A 133 6.43 -16.42 14.85
CA LEU A 133 5.83 -15.63 13.78
C LEU A 133 5.14 -16.50 12.73
N ALA A 134 5.75 -17.62 12.31
CA ALA A 134 5.12 -18.55 11.37
C ALA A 134 3.83 -19.16 11.93
N VAL A 135 3.86 -19.61 13.19
CA VAL A 135 2.67 -20.15 13.88
C VAL A 135 1.57 -19.09 13.99
N ASP A 136 1.95 -17.85 14.30
CA ASP A 136 0.98 -16.77 14.44
C ASP A 136 0.43 -16.30 13.10
N TYR A 137 1.24 -16.29 12.03
CA TYR A 137 0.80 -16.03 10.67
C TYR A 137 -0.29 -17.03 10.24
N VAL A 138 -0.03 -18.32 10.43
CA VAL A 138 -1.01 -19.36 10.11
C VAL A 138 -2.29 -19.18 10.93
N ARG A 139 -2.17 -18.87 12.23
CA ARG A 139 -3.32 -18.61 13.11
C ARG A 139 -4.12 -17.39 12.67
N ALA A 140 -3.43 -16.30 12.35
CA ALA A 140 -4.06 -15.03 12.01
C ALA A 140 -4.75 -15.06 10.65
N PHE A 141 -4.11 -15.65 9.62
CA PHE A 141 -4.52 -15.48 8.22
C PHE A 141 -5.02 -16.75 7.52
N ILE A 142 -4.59 -17.95 7.96
CA ILE A 142 -4.95 -19.21 7.31
C ILE A 142 -6.03 -19.95 8.10
N GLY A 143 -5.94 -19.93 9.43
CA GLY A 143 -6.89 -20.60 10.33
C GLY A 143 -6.83 -22.12 10.24
N HIS A 144 -7.89 -22.77 10.74
CA HIS A 144 -8.00 -24.23 10.76
C HIS A 144 -8.83 -24.82 9.61
N GLY A 145 -9.28 -23.99 8.66
CA GLY A 145 -9.94 -24.40 7.42
C GLY A 145 -11.35 -25.00 7.55
N ILE A 146 -11.89 -25.15 8.75
CA ILE A 146 -13.18 -25.84 9.00
C ILE A 146 -14.31 -24.82 9.26
N ASP A 147 -13.97 -23.61 9.69
CA ASP A 147 -14.92 -22.59 10.12
C ASP A 147 -14.55 -21.25 9.49
N GLY A 148 -15.46 -20.65 8.73
CA GLY A 148 -15.27 -19.33 8.09
C GLY A 148 -15.05 -18.15 9.05
N HIS A 149 -14.93 -18.41 10.35
CA HIS A 149 -14.63 -17.45 11.40
C HIS A 149 -13.36 -17.81 12.19
N ALA A 150 -12.54 -18.74 11.69
CA ALA A 150 -11.37 -19.26 12.42
C ALA A 150 -10.11 -18.41 12.24
N ALA A 151 -10.13 -17.38 11.39
CA ALA A 151 -9.01 -16.47 11.13
C ALA A 151 -9.50 -15.13 10.55
N ALA A 152 -8.62 -14.14 10.52
CA ALA A 152 -8.78 -12.94 9.71
C ALA A 152 -8.30 -13.24 8.28
N TYR A 153 -9.16 -13.84 7.48
CA TYR A 153 -8.83 -14.21 6.11
C TYR A 153 -8.52 -12.95 5.28
N PRO A 154 -7.37 -12.86 4.61
CA PRO A 154 -6.88 -11.62 4.00
C PRO A 154 -7.46 -11.37 2.60
N PHE A 155 -8.78 -11.55 2.41
CA PHE A 155 -9.46 -11.41 1.11
C PHE A 155 -10.70 -10.53 1.23
N GLU A 156 -10.83 -9.53 0.35
CA GLU A 156 -11.98 -8.62 0.33
C GLU A 156 -13.31 -9.37 0.22
N SER A 157 -13.39 -10.38 -0.66
CA SER A 157 -14.60 -11.19 -0.86
C SER A 157 -15.15 -11.79 0.44
N VAL A 158 -14.30 -12.14 1.40
CA VAL A 158 -14.71 -12.69 2.68
C VAL A 158 -15.49 -11.67 3.51
N TYR A 159 -15.18 -10.40 3.38
CA TYR A 159 -15.80 -9.34 4.17
C TYR A 159 -16.97 -8.65 3.46
N THR A 160 -16.96 -8.61 2.14
CA THR A 160 -17.96 -7.92 1.33
C THR A 160 -19.06 -8.85 0.79
N SER A 161 -18.84 -10.17 0.73
CA SER A 161 -19.85 -11.12 0.30
C SER A 161 -20.76 -11.59 1.43
N ALA A 162 -22.03 -11.77 1.12
CA ALA A 162 -23.04 -12.22 2.11
C ALA A 162 -22.74 -13.61 2.72
N LYS A 163 -22.01 -14.46 2.01
CA LYS A 163 -21.64 -15.81 2.43
C LYS A 163 -20.26 -15.90 3.06
N ARG A 164 -19.51 -14.81 3.12
CA ARG A 164 -18.11 -14.77 3.58
C ARG A 164 -17.21 -15.81 2.88
N LEU A 165 -17.36 -15.92 1.56
CA LEU A 165 -16.59 -16.84 0.73
C LEU A 165 -15.56 -16.09 -0.08
N MET A 166 -14.41 -16.71 -0.29
CA MET A 166 -13.36 -16.24 -1.21
C MET A 166 -13.84 -16.28 -2.67
N MET A 167 -13.15 -15.56 -3.55
CA MET A 167 -13.39 -15.54 -5.00
C MET A 167 -14.83 -15.15 -5.39
N GLN A 168 -15.36 -14.11 -4.78
CA GLN A 168 -16.65 -13.54 -5.12
C GLN A 168 -16.48 -12.26 -5.99
N GLY A 169 -17.55 -11.47 -6.15
CA GLY A 169 -17.59 -10.30 -7.03
C GLY A 169 -16.43 -9.32 -6.86
N ALA A 170 -16.00 -9.05 -5.63
CA ALA A 170 -14.87 -8.16 -5.36
C ALA A 170 -13.59 -8.57 -6.11
N ARG A 171 -13.30 -9.88 -6.19
CA ARG A 171 -12.16 -10.39 -6.96
C ARG A 171 -12.24 -9.98 -8.44
N ASP A 172 -13.40 -10.10 -9.06
CA ASP A 172 -13.57 -9.77 -10.48
C ASP A 172 -13.49 -8.26 -10.70
N GLU A 173 -13.96 -7.47 -9.75
CA GLU A 173 -13.89 -6.01 -9.76
C GLU A 173 -12.43 -5.52 -9.66
N VAL A 174 -11.67 -5.98 -8.67
CA VAL A 174 -10.25 -5.58 -8.53
C VAL A 174 -9.41 -6.04 -9.73
N LEU A 175 -9.66 -7.23 -10.26
CA LEU A 175 -8.97 -7.73 -11.45
C LEU A 175 -9.22 -6.85 -12.68
N ALA A 176 -10.45 -6.35 -12.83
CA ALA A 176 -10.79 -5.43 -13.92
C ALA A 176 -10.02 -4.10 -13.79
N LEU A 177 -9.89 -3.57 -12.56
CA LEU A 177 -9.13 -2.35 -12.28
C LEU A 177 -7.63 -2.55 -12.51
N TYR A 178 -7.04 -3.67 -12.08
CA TYR A 178 -5.62 -3.96 -12.35
C TYR A 178 -5.35 -3.96 -13.86
N ARG A 179 -6.18 -4.63 -14.64
CA ARG A 179 -6.04 -4.70 -16.10
C ARG A 179 -6.24 -3.35 -16.78
N ALA A 180 -7.17 -2.52 -16.29
CA ALA A 180 -7.37 -1.16 -16.81
C ALA A 180 -6.13 -0.29 -16.65
N GLU A 181 -5.36 -0.50 -15.58
CA GLU A 181 -4.07 0.17 -15.34
C GLU A 181 -2.87 -0.60 -15.91
N GLY A 182 -3.09 -1.66 -16.70
CA GLY A 182 -2.03 -2.44 -17.32
C GLY A 182 -1.17 -3.22 -16.31
N VAL A 183 -1.73 -3.61 -15.18
CA VAL A 183 -1.06 -4.41 -14.13
C VAL A 183 -1.70 -5.80 -14.09
N ASP A 184 -0.91 -6.81 -13.82
CA ASP A 184 -1.38 -8.17 -13.56
C ASP A 184 -0.55 -8.79 -12.43
N LYS A 185 -1.10 -9.79 -11.76
CA LYS A 185 -0.39 -10.51 -10.72
C LYS A 185 0.77 -11.33 -11.29
N SER A 186 1.84 -11.46 -10.49
CA SER A 186 2.95 -12.34 -10.84
C SER A 186 2.48 -13.78 -11.09
N ALA A 187 3.11 -14.49 -12.02
CA ALA A 187 2.84 -15.90 -12.31
C ALA A 187 3.04 -16.83 -11.09
N ASP A 188 3.86 -16.42 -10.13
CA ASP A 188 4.12 -17.15 -8.90
C ASP A 188 3.03 -16.95 -7.83
N TRP A 189 2.18 -15.95 -8.01
CA TRP A 189 1.06 -15.69 -7.11
C TRP A 189 -0.07 -16.71 -7.35
N LYS A 190 -0.44 -17.47 -6.32
CA LYS A 190 -1.43 -18.56 -6.42
C LYS A 190 -2.80 -18.22 -5.85
N ASP A 191 -2.88 -17.17 -5.00
CA ASP A 191 -4.10 -16.76 -4.35
C ASP A 191 -5.00 -15.88 -5.23
N GLY A 192 -6.18 -15.52 -4.71
CA GLY A 192 -7.13 -14.62 -5.36
C GLY A 192 -6.56 -13.20 -5.54
N GLU A 193 -7.07 -12.50 -6.53
CA GLU A 193 -6.65 -11.14 -6.87
C GLU A 193 -7.12 -10.10 -5.82
N ASP A 194 -8.14 -10.42 -5.04
CA ASP A 194 -8.68 -9.64 -3.93
C ASP A 194 -7.99 -9.93 -2.58
N HIS A 195 -6.76 -10.42 -2.62
CA HIS A 195 -5.92 -10.56 -1.43
C HIS A 195 -5.33 -9.21 -1.03
N VAL A 196 -5.36 -8.89 0.28
CA VAL A 196 -4.87 -7.60 0.82
C VAL A 196 -3.49 -7.20 0.28
N ALA A 197 -2.58 -8.16 0.16
CA ALA A 197 -1.23 -7.86 -0.33
C ALA A 197 -1.23 -7.39 -1.79
N LEU A 198 -2.10 -7.91 -2.66
CA LEU A 198 -2.21 -7.45 -4.04
C LEU A 198 -2.90 -6.10 -4.15
N GLU A 199 -3.95 -5.85 -3.35
CA GLU A 199 -4.62 -4.56 -3.32
C GLU A 199 -3.67 -3.45 -2.85
N LEU A 200 -2.86 -3.72 -1.82
CA LEU A 200 -1.84 -2.79 -1.34
C LEU A 200 -0.69 -2.62 -2.37
N GLU A 201 -0.27 -3.69 -3.06
CA GLU A 201 0.74 -3.61 -4.11
C GLU A 201 0.23 -2.81 -5.33
N PHE A 202 -1.06 -2.89 -5.63
CA PHE A 202 -1.69 -2.06 -6.64
C PHE A 202 -1.64 -0.57 -6.27
N MET A 203 -2.01 -0.22 -5.05
CA MET A 203 -1.93 1.15 -4.54
C MET A 203 -0.50 1.67 -4.52
N LYS A 204 0.47 0.84 -4.13
CA LYS A 204 1.91 1.14 -4.24
C LYS A 204 2.27 1.50 -5.67
N THR A 205 1.92 0.65 -6.63
CA THR A 205 2.25 0.84 -8.05
C THR A 205 1.66 2.15 -8.59
N LEU A 206 0.43 2.50 -8.22
CA LEU A 206 -0.20 3.76 -8.62
C LEU A 206 0.51 4.96 -7.99
N ALA A 207 0.90 4.87 -6.72
CA ALA A 207 1.63 5.92 -6.03
C ALA A 207 3.03 6.14 -6.62
N GLU A 208 3.78 5.06 -6.92
CA GLU A 208 5.07 5.14 -7.61
C GLU A 208 4.95 5.81 -9.00
N ARG A 209 3.92 5.45 -9.77
CA ARG A 209 3.66 6.07 -11.08
C ARG A 209 3.30 7.55 -10.95
N ALA A 210 2.51 7.93 -9.93
CA ALA A 210 2.16 9.31 -9.67
C ALA A 210 3.38 10.16 -9.29
N ALA A 211 4.24 9.64 -8.41
CA ALA A 211 5.52 10.30 -8.08
C ALA A 211 6.38 10.50 -9.32
N LYS A 212 6.53 9.47 -10.15
CA LYS A 212 7.27 9.55 -11.41
C LYS A 212 6.70 10.60 -12.36
N ALA A 213 5.38 10.63 -12.56
CA ALA A 213 4.72 11.62 -13.41
C ALA A 213 4.98 13.05 -12.92
N LEU A 214 4.95 13.28 -11.60
CA LEU A 214 5.28 14.59 -11.00
C LEU A 214 6.74 14.99 -11.25
N HIS A 215 7.69 14.08 -11.09
CA HIS A 215 9.10 14.34 -11.41
C HIS A 215 9.32 14.66 -12.90
N GLU A 216 8.55 14.06 -13.79
CA GLU A 216 8.57 14.30 -15.24
C GLU A 216 7.78 15.57 -15.63
N GLY A 217 7.04 16.19 -14.70
CA GLY A 217 6.22 17.36 -14.92
C GLY A 217 4.86 17.06 -15.58
N ASP A 218 4.44 15.80 -15.61
CA ASP A 218 3.13 15.37 -16.11
C ASP A 218 2.07 15.42 -14.99
N GLU A 219 1.65 16.64 -14.67
CA GLU A 219 0.64 16.90 -13.64
C GLU A 219 -0.72 16.26 -13.98
N ALA A 220 -1.03 16.14 -15.28
CA ALA A 220 -2.30 15.55 -15.71
C ALA A 220 -2.35 14.04 -15.45
N GLU A 221 -1.27 13.31 -15.74
CA GLU A 221 -1.18 11.88 -15.43
C GLU A 221 -1.13 11.65 -13.91
N ALA A 222 -0.40 12.47 -13.16
CA ALA A 222 -0.39 12.38 -11.70
C ALA A 222 -1.80 12.55 -11.11
N ALA A 223 -2.56 13.55 -11.58
CA ALA A 223 -3.94 13.77 -11.15
C ALA A 223 -4.87 12.60 -11.54
N ARG A 224 -4.72 12.04 -12.74
CA ARG A 224 -5.46 10.85 -13.18
C ARG A 224 -5.21 9.65 -12.25
N LEU A 225 -3.94 9.38 -11.96
CA LEU A 225 -3.53 8.29 -11.07
C LEU A 225 -4.03 8.48 -9.64
N LEU A 226 -4.06 9.71 -9.16
CA LEU A 226 -4.62 10.05 -7.85
C LEU A 226 -6.14 9.76 -7.80
N GLN A 227 -6.87 10.08 -8.86
CA GLN A 227 -8.30 9.75 -8.95
C GLN A 227 -8.54 8.23 -8.93
N VAL A 228 -7.71 7.44 -9.61
CA VAL A 228 -7.79 5.97 -9.57
C VAL A 228 -7.51 5.46 -8.17
N GLN A 229 -6.47 5.97 -7.49
CA GLN A 229 -6.15 5.61 -6.11
C GLN A 229 -7.32 5.92 -5.17
N ARG A 230 -7.93 7.11 -5.31
CA ARG A 230 -9.07 7.52 -4.50
C ARG A 230 -10.27 6.59 -4.70
N ALA A 231 -10.62 6.30 -5.94
CA ALA A 231 -11.72 5.39 -6.25
C ALA A 231 -11.45 3.98 -5.67
N PHE A 232 -10.23 3.47 -5.79
CA PHE A 232 -9.85 2.17 -5.22
C PHE A 232 -9.89 2.16 -3.69
N LEU A 233 -9.42 3.23 -3.06
CA LEU A 233 -9.50 3.39 -1.61
C LEU A 233 -10.95 3.36 -1.13
N ASP A 234 -11.84 4.15 -1.76
CA ASP A 234 -13.24 4.30 -1.37
C ASP A 234 -14.09 3.06 -1.68
N ASP A 235 -13.85 2.42 -2.84
CA ASP A 235 -14.68 1.33 -3.32
C ASP A 235 -14.21 -0.05 -2.88
N HIS A 236 -12.95 -0.20 -2.46
CA HIS A 236 -12.37 -1.45 -2.01
C HIS A 236 -11.83 -1.34 -0.57
N LEU A 237 -10.64 -0.79 -0.36
CA LEU A 237 -9.92 -0.88 0.90
C LEU A 237 -10.74 -0.44 2.13
N ARG A 238 -11.45 0.69 2.04
CA ARG A 238 -12.28 1.21 3.14
C ARG A 238 -13.47 0.33 3.50
N LYS A 239 -13.96 -0.45 2.56
CA LYS A 239 -15.14 -1.31 2.78
C LYS A 239 -14.85 -2.51 3.67
N TRP A 240 -13.62 -2.98 3.71
CA TRP A 240 -13.31 -4.22 4.40
C TRP A 240 -12.12 -4.18 5.36
N LEU A 241 -11.07 -3.40 5.09
CA LEU A 241 -9.88 -3.33 5.96
C LEU A 241 -10.20 -3.00 7.42
N PRO A 242 -11.15 -2.11 7.77
CA PRO A 242 -11.48 -1.85 9.17
C PRO A 242 -12.00 -3.09 9.91
N THR A 243 -12.74 -3.97 9.23
CA THR A 243 -13.23 -5.23 9.81
C THR A 243 -12.11 -6.27 9.85
N PHE A 244 -11.31 -6.38 8.80
CA PHE A 244 -10.17 -7.26 8.73
C PHE A 244 -9.15 -6.99 9.85
N THR A 245 -8.73 -5.73 10.02
CA THR A 245 -7.75 -5.35 11.06
C THR A 245 -8.29 -5.57 12.48
N ARG A 246 -9.59 -5.38 12.68
CA ARG A 246 -10.25 -5.74 13.95
C ARG A 246 -10.19 -7.25 14.19
N ASP A 247 -10.48 -8.07 13.17
CA ASP A 247 -10.45 -9.53 13.28
C ASP A 247 -9.01 -10.01 13.52
N MET A 248 -7.99 -9.38 12.89
CA MET A 248 -6.58 -9.65 13.23
C MET A 248 -6.29 -9.44 14.72
N GLY A 249 -6.83 -8.40 15.33
CA GLY A 249 -6.70 -8.15 16.78
C GLY A 249 -7.29 -9.26 17.65
N ILE A 250 -8.19 -10.10 17.11
CA ILE A 250 -8.76 -11.25 17.81
C ILE A 250 -7.85 -12.48 17.69
N PHE A 251 -7.36 -12.76 16.50
CA PHE A 251 -6.66 -14.01 16.18
C PHE A 251 -5.16 -13.94 16.40
N ALA A 252 -4.50 -12.83 16.07
CA ALA A 252 -3.06 -12.66 16.30
C ALA A 252 -2.69 -12.68 17.80
N LYS A 253 -1.49 -13.13 18.10
CA LYS A 253 -0.97 -13.25 19.47
C LYS A 253 0.37 -12.52 19.67
N THR A 254 1.16 -12.41 18.61
CA THR A 254 2.43 -11.68 18.69
C THR A 254 2.19 -10.18 18.53
N ASP A 255 2.98 -9.39 19.25
CA ASP A 255 2.95 -7.93 19.12
C ASP A 255 3.29 -7.46 17.69
N LEU A 256 3.98 -8.30 16.88
CA LEU A 256 4.25 -7.99 15.47
C LEU A 256 2.94 -7.93 14.66
N TYR A 257 2.12 -8.97 14.68
CA TYR A 257 0.86 -8.97 13.91
C TYR A 257 -0.24 -8.13 14.55
N LEU A 258 -0.25 -7.96 15.87
CA LEU A 258 -1.10 -6.97 16.55
C LEU A 258 -0.71 -5.53 16.14
N GLY A 259 0.58 -5.26 16.08
CA GLY A 259 1.12 -3.99 15.59
C GLY A 259 0.82 -3.74 14.12
N LEU A 260 0.94 -4.77 13.27
CA LEU A 260 0.54 -4.72 11.86
C LEU A 260 -0.93 -4.32 11.69
N ALA A 261 -1.84 -4.90 12.50
CA ALA A 261 -3.25 -4.54 12.47
C ALA A 261 -3.48 -3.06 12.81
N ARG A 262 -2.79 -2.55 13.85
CA ARG A 262 -2.86 -1.14 14.25
C ARG A 262 -2.29 -0.21 13.20
N LEU A 263 -1.13 -0.57 12.65
CA LEU A 263 -0.45 0.20 11.61
C LEU A 263 -1.30 0.31 10.35
N THR A 264 -1.90 -0.80 9.91
CA THR A 264 -2.81 -0.81 8.74
C THR A 264 -4.05 0.06 8.97
N ALA A 265 -4.67 -0.05 10.16
CA ALA A 265 -5.83 0.76 10.48
C ALA A 265 -5.52 2.26 10.54
N GLY A 266 -4.37 2.63 11.13
CA GLY A 266 -3.94 4.02 11.18
C GLY A 266 -3.52 4.56 9.82
N PHE A 267 -2.82 3.76 9.03
CA PHE A 267 -2.42 4.16 7.68
C PHE A 267 -3.64 4.39 6.79
N LEU A 268 -4.69 3.58 6.90
CA LEU A 268 -5.94 3.81 6.17
C LEU A 268 -6.55 5.18 6.50
N GLN A 269 -6.50 5.62 7.77
CA GLN A 269 -6.98 6.96 8.16
C GLN A 269 -6.14 8.08 7.55
N VAL A 270 -4.81 7.92 7.57
CA VAL A 270 -3.89 8.89 6.93
C VAL A 270 -4.13 8.97 5.41
N GLU A 271 -4.39 7.85 4.76
CA GLU A 271 -4.73 7.83 3.34
C GLU A 271 -6.06 8.55 3.03
N GLU A 272 -7.07 8.38 3.89
CA GLU A 272 -8.34 9.11 3.77
C GLU A 272 -8.14 10.62 3.90
N GLU A 273 -7.33 11.06 4.86
CA GLU A 273 -6.98 12.47 5.06
C GLU A 273 -6.21 13.02 3.86
N PHE A 274 -5.16 12.32 3.42
CA PHE A 274 -4.38 12.71 2.23
C PHE A 274 -5.27 12.86 0.99
N MET A 275 -6.14 11.89 0.71
CA MET A 275 -7.05 11.95 -0.43
C MET A 275 -8.08 13.08 -0.32
N ALA A 276 -8.42 13.53 0.88
CA ALA A 276 -9.32 14.66 1.09
C ALA A 276 -8.62 16.01 0.86
N GLU A 277 -7.31 16.11 1.16
CA GLU A 277 -6.54 17.33 1.02
C GLU A 277 -6.14 17.63 -0.42
N VAL A 278 -5.81 16.59 -1.21
CA VAL A 278 -5.32 16.73 -2.59
C VAL A 278 -6.42 16.60 -3.65
N ALA A 279 -7.69 16.55 -3.24
CA ALA A 279 -8.88 16.50 -4.12
C ALA A 279 -9.34 17.92 -4.48
#